data_6bc0b81193935a5a83c90af1041cbba6
#
_entry.id   6bc0b81193935a5a83c90af1041cbba6
#
_cell.length_a   1.000
_cell.length_b   1.000
_cell.length_c   1.000
_cell.angle_alpha   90.00
_cell.angle_beta   90.00
_cell.angle_gamma   90.00
#
_symmetry.space_group_name_H-M   'P 1'
#
loop_
_entity.id
_entity.type
_entity.pdbx_description
1 polymer ?
#
loop_
_entity_poly.entity_id
_entity_poly.type
_entity_poly.pdbx_seq_one_letter_code
_entity_poly.pdbx_strand_id
1 'polypeptide(L)'
;GPTLHYYMGGIRVDAESQMTNVPGLFAAGECGTGLHGANRLGGNSLSDLIVFGARAGLGAKAYLDKLSGTPAVQQEQVHEQMRSVIDFLNREDGENPYVVVDDLQTTMEQHVGIVRDGTELEEGIEKLQKLKERAAAVKAHATSQYNPGWNTCIDLRNMILSAEATARCALQREESRGAHTRLDFEGEREEGLTFNSVVKLVDGQIEARK
;
A
#
# COMPACT_ATOMS: atom_id res chain seq x y z
N GLY A 1 -19.21 -16.52 0.74
CA GLY A 1 -17.85 -16.88 1.19
C GLY A 1 -17.22 -15.76 2.02
N PRO A 2 -16.04 -15.97 2.59
CA PRO A 2 -15.32 -14.92 3.30
C PRO A 2 -14.93 -13.80 2.35
N THR A 3 -14.88 -12.56 2.85
CA THR A 3 -14.53 -11.35 2.07
C THR A 3 -13.39 -10.64 2.76
N LEU A 4 -12.42 -10.16 1.97
CA LEU A 4 -11.37 -9.29 2.46
C LEU A 4 -11.99 -7.97 2.93
N HIS A 5 -11.64 -7.54 4.15
CA HIS A 5 -12.26 -6.39 4.79
C HIS A 5 -11.24 -5.37 5.32
N TYR A 6 -10.14 -5.83 5.91
CA TYR A 6 -9.20 -4.99 6.63
C TYR A 6 -7.74 -5.39 6.32
N TYR A 7 -6.89 -4.39 6.19
CA TYR A 7 -5.47 -4.57 5.92
C TYR A 7 -4.65 -4.45 7.23
N MET A 8 -3.90 -5.50 7.62
CA MET A 8 -3.12 -5.50 8.86
C MET A 8 -1.66 -5.05 8.69
N GLY A 9 -1.24 -4.81 7.47
CA GLY A 9 0.05 -4.23 7.13
C GLY A 9 -0.04 -2.71 6.99
N GLY A 10 1.04 -2.08 6.56
CA GLY A 10 1.00 -0.65 6.28
C GLY A 10 2.37 0.03 6.38
N ILE A 11 2.33 1.33 6.49
CA ILE A 11 3.52 2.18 6.61
C ILE A 11 4.16 1.98 7.98
N ARG A 12 5.46 1.69 8.01
CA ARG A 12 6.23 1.58 9.25
C ARG A 12 6.33 2.92 9.96
N VAL A 13 5.92 2.94 11.23
CA VAL A 13 5.94 4.12 12.09
C VAL A 13 6.61 3.85 13.43
N ASP A 14 7.06 4.91 14.08
CA ASP A 14 7.45 4.87 15.47
C ASP A 14 6.22 4.71 16.37
N ALA A 15 6.28 3.81 17.35
CA ALA A 15 5.12 3.42 18.16
C ALA A 15 4.53 4.57 19.01
N GLU A 16 5.36 5.53 19.42
CA GLU A 16 4.92 6.64 20.28
C GLU A 16 4.45 7.85 19.47
N SER A 17 5.22 8.26 18.49
CA SER A 17 4.96 9.47 17.69
C SER A 17 4.14 9.24 16.45
N GLN A 18 4.03 7.99 15.99
CA GLN A 18 3.45 7.61 14.69
C GLN A 18 4.15 8.27 13.49
N MET A 19 5.37 8.75 13.68
CA MET A 19 6.18 9.31 12.59
C MET A 19 6.86 8.17 11.83
N THR A 20 6.90 8.30 10.51
CA THR A 20 7.63 7.38 9.64
C THR A 20 9.14 7.66 9.69
N ASN A 21 9.93 6.91 8.95
CA ASN A 21 11.36 7.23 8.76
C ASN A 21 11.60 8.45 7.86
N VAL A 22 10.55 9.04 7.28
CA VAL A 22 10.60 10.34 6.58
C VAL A 22 10.20 11.42 7.58
N PRO A 23 11.11 12.33 7.97
CA PRO A 23 10.81 13.37 8.94
C PRO A 23 9.61 14.23 8.54
N GLY A 24 8.64 14.38 9.45
CA GLY A 24 7.42 15.15 9.22
C GLY A 24 6.30 14.38 8.52
N LEU A 25 6.49 13.12 8.14
CA LEU A 25 5.45 12.24 7.62
C LEU A 25 4.97 11.29 8.70
N PHE A 26 3.67 11.25 8.94
CA PHE A 26 3.01 10.43 9.95
C PHE A 26 1.98 9.50 9.31
N ALA A 27 1.75 8.33 9.94
CA ALA A 27 0.68 7.42 9.53
C ALA A 27 0.02 6.81 10.78
N ALA A 28 -1.30 6.70 10.76
CA ALA A 28 -2.09 6.11 11.84
C ALA A 28 -3.38 5.48 11.30
N GLY A 29 -3.96 4.56 12.06
CA GLY A 29 -5.11 3.77 11.64
C GLY A 29 -4.70 2.66 10.66
N GLU A 30 -5.61 2.22 9.80
CA GLU A 30 -5.39 1.07 8.91
C GLU A 30 -4.14 1.18 8.02
N CYS A 31 -3.75 2.41 7.63
CA CYS A 31 -2.54 2.62 6.83
C CYS A 31 -1.22 2.51 7.62
N GLY A 32 -1.27 2.53 8.96
CA GLY A 32 -0.11 2.31 9.83
C GLY A 32 0.09 0.83 10.15
N THR A 33 1.32 0.41 10.44
CA THR A 33 1.61 -1.00 10.73
C THR A 33 2.00 -1.23 12.19
N GLY A 34 1.92 -2.50 12.60
CA GLY A 34 2.49 -3.00 13.86
C GLY A 34 1.49 -3.23 14.99
N LEU A 35 0.28 -2.73 14.90
CA LEU A 35 -0.70 -2.82 15.99
C LEU A 35 -1.42 -4.18 16.05
N HIS A 36 -1.82 -4.70 14.90
CA HIS A 36 -2.75 -5.84 14.84
C HIS A 36 -2.06 -7.20 14.65
N GLY A 37 -0.75 -7.22 14.48
CA GLY A 37 -0.02 -8.47 14.24
C GLY A 37 -0.52 -9.21 12.99
N ALA A 38 -0.75 -10.51 13.16
CA ALA A 38 -1.15 -11.38 12.04
C ALA A 38 -2.65 -11.30 11.70
N ASN A 39 -3.49 -10.79 12.61
CA ASN A 39 -4.92 -10.56 12.35
C ASN A 39 -5.51 -9.57 13.37
N ARG A 40 -6.37 -8.69 12.89
CA ARG A 40 -7.09 -7.73 13.73
C ARG A 40 -8.28 -8.38 14.43
N LEU A 41 -8.42 -8.15 15.73
CA LEU A 41 -9.64 -8.49 16.46
C LEU A 41 -10.80 -7.56 16.08
N GLY A 42 -12.01 -8.11 16.05
CA GLY A 42 -13.22 -7.37 15.73
C GLY A 42 -13.39 -6.12 16.61
N GLY A 43 -13.78 -5.00 16.00
CA GLY A 43 -13.95 -3.70 16.67
C GLY A 43 -12.68 -2.88 16.86
N ASN A 44 -11.50 -3.49 16.90
CA ASN A 44 -10.24 -2.79 17.22
C ASN A 44 -9.80 -1.78 16.16
N SER A 45 -10.35 -1.81 14.95
CA SER A 45 -10.07 -0.75 13.95
C SER A 45 -10.49 0.63 14.44
N LEU A 46 -11.67 0.75 15.07
CA LEU A 46 -12.15 2.03 15.60
C LEU A 46 -11.28 2.52 16.77
N SER A 47 -10.87 1.62 17.66
CA SER A 47 -9.95 1.95 18.76
C SER A 47 -8.59 2.42 18.23
N ASP A 48 -8.08 1.77 17.18
CA ASP A 48 -6.85 2.17 16.48
C ASP A 48 -6.95 3.60 15.95
N LEU A 49 -7.99 3.92 15.19
CA LEU A 49 -8.21 5.26 14.62
C LEU A 49 -8.20 6.36 15.69
N ILE A 50 -8.88 6.12 16.82
CA ILE A 50 -8.98 7.12 17.90
C ILE A 50 -7.65 7.28 18.63
N VAL A 51 -7.03 6.18 19.04
CA VAL A 51 -5.84 6.21 19.88
C VAL A 51 -4.60 6.67 19.09
N PHE A 52 -4.35 6.03 17.95
CA PHE A 52 -3.13 6.30 17.18
C PHE A 52 -3.26 7.55 16.31
N GLY A 53 -4.48 7.92 15.89
CA GLY A 53 -4.74 9.23 15.30
C GLY A 53 -4.42 10.38 16.28
N ALA A 54 -4.82 10.26 17.54
CA ALA A 54 -4.44 11.24 18.58
C ALA A 54 -2.93 11.27 18.82
N ARG A 55 -2.26 10.10 18.87
CA ARG A 55 -0.78 10.01 18.99
C ARG A 55 -0.08 10.67 17.80
N ALA A 56 -0.53 10.42 16.58
CA ALA A 56 0.02 11.06 15.38
C ALA A 56 -0.10 12.58 15.44
N GLY A 57 -1.24 13.09 15.89
CA GLY A 57 -1.44 14.54 16.10
C GLY A 57 -0.48 15.14 17.14
N LEU A 58 -0.30 14.45 18.28
CA LEU A 58 0.66 14.87 19.31
C LEU A 58 2.11 14.77 18.81
N GLY A 59 2.45 13.71 18.08
CA GLY A 59 3.75 13.52 17.45
C GLY A 59 4.05 14.62 16.42
N ALA A 60 3.08 14.97 15.58
CA ALA A 60 3.21 16.05 14.62
C ALA A 60 3.41 17.40 15.31
N LYS A 61 2.64 17.69 16.38
CA LYS A 61 2.86 18.90 17.19
C LYS A 61 4.28 18.92 17.78
N ALA A 62 4.73 17.83 18.39
CA ALA A 62 6.06 17.77 18.98
C ALA A 62 7.20 17.89 17.94
N TYR A 63 6.95 17.45 16.71
CA TYR A 63 7.86 17.66 15.59
C TYR A 63 7.91 19.13 15.18
N LEU A 64 6.75 19.77 15.03
CA LEU A 64 6.65 21.20 14.68
C LEU A 64 7.28 22.12 15.72
N ASP A 65 7.11 21.82 17.02
CA ASP A 65 7.71 22.59 18.14
C ASP A 65 9.25 22.60 18.08
N LYS A 66 9.87 21.63 17.41
CA LYS A 66 11.33 21.51 17.25
C LYS A 66 11.88 22.16 15.98
N LEU A 67 11.01 22.57 15.06
CA LEU A 67 11.45 23.21 13.82
C LEU A 67 11.95 24.62 14.08
N SER A 68 13.09 24.96 13.52
CA SER A 68 13.68 26.32 13.63
C SER A 68 13.07 27.33 12.66
N GLY A 69 12.03 26.95 11.92
CA GLY A 69 11.35 27.79 10.94
C GLY A 69 10.43 26.97 10.02
N THR A 70 9.78 27.64 9.08
CA THR A 70 8.96 26.96 8.07
C THR A 70 9.86 26.30 7.03
N PRO A 71 9.71 24.98 6.77
CA PRO A 71 10.46 24.30 5.72
C PRO A 71 10.24 24.94 4.35
N ALA A 72 11.29 25.08 3.58
CA ALA A 72 11.20 25.59 2.22
C ALA A 72 10.57 24.53 1.29
N VAL A 73 9.62 24.96 0.47
CA VAL A 73 9.02 24.12 -0.56
C VAL A 73 9.92 24.10 -1.78
N GLN A 74 10.29 22.92 -2.24
CA GLN A 74 11.07 22.72 -3.46
C GLN A 74 10.16 22.86 -4.68
N GLN A 75 10.15 24.04 -5.30
CA GLN A 75 9.24 24.37 -6.40
C GLN A 75 9.35 23.40 -7.59
N GLU A 76 10.56 22.92 -7.89
CA GLU A 76 10.77 21.95 -8.96
C GLU A 76 10.06 20.62 -8.68
N GLN A 77 10.11 20.12 -7.44
CA GLN A 77 9.37 18.92 -7.03
C GLN A 77 7.85 19.12 -7.16
N VAL A 78 7.34 20.31 -6.79
CA VAL A 78 5.92 20.63 -6.97
C VAL A 78 5.53 20.58 -8.45
N HIS A 79 6.32 21.22 -9.31
CA HIS A 79 6.06 21.23 -10.75
C HIS A 79 6.13 19.82 -11.37
N GLU A 80 7.07 19.00 -10.92
CA GLU A 80 7.21 17.61 -11.37
C GLU A 80 5.98 16.77 -10.97
N GLN A 81 5.54 16.88 -9.71
CA GLN A 81 4.34 16.19 -9.24
C GLN A 81 3.09 16.68 -9.97
N MET A 82 2.93 17.97 -10.17
CA MET A 82 1.82 18.53 -10.94
C MET A 82 1.82 17.99 -12.37
N ARG A 83 2.96 17.98 -13.05
CA ARG A 83 3.07 17.41 -14.41
C ARG A 83 2.67 15.94 -14.44
N SER A 84 3.15 15.14 -13.50
CA SER A 84 2.85 13.68 -13.45
C SER A 84 1.37 13.38 -13.27
N VAL A 85 0.62 14.27 -12.62
CA VAL A 85 -0.83 14.13 -12.39
C VAL A 85 -1.63 14.65 -13.58
N ILE A 86 -1.23 15.80 -14.15
CA ILE A 86 -1.93 16.42 -15.28
C ILE A 86 -1.70 15.65 -16.57
N ASP A 87 -0.58 14.95 -16.71
CA ASP A 87 -0.21 14.17 -17.88
C ASP A 87 -1.31 13.17 -18.28
N PHE A 88 -1.99 12.54 -17.32
CA PHE A 88 -3.10 11.63 -17.59
C PHE A 88 -4.27 12.27 -18.36
N LEU A 89 -4.48 13.57 -18.22
CA LEU A 89 -5.51 14.33 -18.96
C LEU A 89 -5.04 14.75 -20.35
N ASN A 90 -3.73 15.00 -20.50
CA ASN A 90 -3.14 15.56 -21.70
C ASN A 90 -2.74 14.51 -22.74
N ARG A 91 -2.77 13.22 -22.41
CA ARG A 91 -2.44 12.13 -23.33
C ARG A 91 -3.41 12.13 -24.51
N GLU A 92 -2.90 11.92 -25.71
CA GLU A 92 -3.73 11.79 -26.91
C GLU A 92 -4.51 10.47 -26.90
N ASP A 93 -3.85 9.39 -26.45
CA ASP A 93 -4.43 8.05 -26.33
C ASP A 93 -4.00 7.39 -25.00
N GLY A 94 -4.67 6.31 -24.63
CA GLY A 94 -4.37 5.54 -23.43
C GLY A 94 -5.51 4.62 -23.01
N GLU A 95 -5.14 3.59 -22.24
CA GLU A 95 -6.10 2.61 -21.74
C GLU A 95 -7.05 3.22 -20.71
N ASN A 96 -8.27 2.72 -20.67
CA ASN A 96 -9.25 3.12 -19.66
C ASN A 96 -8.82 2.62 -18.28
N PRO A 97 -8.60 3.50 -17.27
CA PRO A 97 -8.11 3.11 -15.96
C PRO A 97 -9.02 2.13 -15.23
N TYR A 98 -10.34 2.18 -15.48
CA TYR A 98 -11.28 1.25 -14.84
C TYR A 98 -11.09 -0.20 -15.29
N VAL A 99 -10.71 -0.42 -16.55
CA VAL A 99 -10.39 -1.77 -17.04
C VAL A 99 -9.17 -2.33 -16.33
N VAL A 100 -8.14 -1.51 -16.14
CA VAL A 100 -6.93 -1.94 -15.42
C VAL A 100 -7.19 -2.18 -13.93
N VAL A 101 -8.09 -1.39 -13.31
CA VAL A 101 -8.54 -1.62 -11.93
C VAL A 101 -9.29 -2.95 -11.80
N ASP A 102 -10.19 -3.26 -12.71
CA ASP A 102 -10.96 -4.51 -12.73
C ASP A 102 -10.04 -5.73 -12.88
N ASP A 103 -9.08 -5.66 -13.80
CA ASP A 103 -8.06 -6.69 -13.96
C ASP A 103 -7.14 -6.83 -12.72
N LEU A 104 -6.82 -5.71 -12.06
CA LEU A 104 -6.06 -5.73 -10.81
C LEU A 104 -6.84 -6.43 -9.69
N GLN A 105 -8.11 -6.09 -9.52
CA GLN A 105 -8.98 -6.71 -8.52
C GLN A 105 -9.11 -8.22 -8.77
N THR A 106 -9.36 -8.60 -10.02
CA THR A 106 -9.43 -10.01 -10.44
C THR A 106 -8.12 -10.74 -10.16
N THR A 107 -6.98 -10.14 -10.49
CA THR A 107 -5.65 -10.72 -10.23
C THR A 107 -5.43 -10.93 -8.73
N MET A 108 -5.75 -9.93 -7.91
CA MET A 108 -5.58 -10.01 -6.46
C MET A 108 -6.52 -11.06 -5.84
N GLU A 109 -7.77 -11.14 -6.29
CA GLU A 109 -8.71 -12.15 -5.80
C GLU A 109 -8.26 -13.57 -6.12
N GLN A 110 -7.83 -13.81 -7.36
CA GLN A 110 -7.45 -15.15 -7.82
C GLN A 110 -6.10 -15.63 -7.29
N HIS A 111 -5.10 -14.76 -7.17
CA HIS A 111 -3.72 -15.15 -6.89
C HIS A 111 -3.22 -14.73 -5.50
N VAL A 112 -3.81 -13.72 -4.87
CA VAL A 112 -3.34 -13.14 -3.60
C VAL A 112 -4.45 -13.08 -2.54
N GLY A 113 -5.56 -13.76 -2.78
CA GLY A 113 -6.76 -13.76 -1.94
C GLY A 113 -6.55 -14.29 -0.52
N ILE A 114 -7.62 -14.80 0.09
CA ILE A 114 -7.62 -15.25 1.49
C ILE A 114 -6.81 -16.54 1.66
N VAL A 115 -6.94 -17.46 0.70
CA VAL A 115 -6.22 -18.74 0.66
C VAL A 115 -5.21 -18.66 -0.47
N ARG A 116 -3.96 -18.98 -0.19
CA ARG A 116 -2.81 -18.70 -1.05
C ARG A 116 -1.98 -19.96 -1.26
N ASP A 117 -1.35 -20.02 -2.41
CA ASP A 117 -0.33 -21.02 -2.77
C ASP A 117 0.88 -20.33 -3.39
N GLY A 118 2.08 -20.90 -3.23
CA GLY A 118 3.31 -20.30 -3.72
C GLY A 118 3.31 -20.06 -5.22
N THR A 119 2.86 -21.06 -5.98
CA THR A 119 2.79 -20.98 -7.46
C THR A 119 1.80 -19.88 -7.90
N GLU A 120 0.62 -19.81 -7.27
CA GLU A 120 -0.38 -18.79 -7.56
C GLU A 120 0.15 -17.39 -7.22
N LEU A 121 0.88 -17.22 -6.10
CA LEU A 121 1.50 -15.97 -5.73
C LEU A 121 2.57 -15.50 -6.73
N GLU A 122 3.39 -16.41 -7.25
CA GLU A 122 4.38 -16.12 -8.29
C GLU A 122 3.70 -15.67 -9.59
N GLU A 123 2.68 -16.39 -10.05
CA GLU A 123 1.87 -16.00 -11.20
C GLU A 123 1.20 -14.62 -11.00
N GLY A 124 0.68 -14.38 -9.79
CA GLY A 124 0.09 -13.09 -9.41
C GLY A 124 1.09 -11.95 -9.51
N ILE A 125 2.33 -12.14 -9.03
CA ILE A 125 3.40 -11.14 -9.14
C ILE A 125 3.73 -10.84 -10.61
N GLU A 126 3.82 -11.85 -11.46
CA GLU A 126 4.05 -11.65 -12.90
C GLU A 126 2.92 -10.85 -13.57
N LYS A 127 1.66 -11.15 -13.22
CA LYS A 127 0.50 -10.39 -13.71
C LYS A 127 0.53 -8.94 -13.22
N LEU A 128 0.89 -8.71 -11.95
CA LEU A 128 1.03 -7.37 -11.38
C LEU A 128 2.10 -6.53 -12.11
N GLN A 129 3.21 -7.15 -12.55
CA GLN A 129 4.21 -6.43 -13.37
C GLN A 129 3.61 -5.96 -14.71
N LYS A 130 2.83 -6.80 -15.39
CA LYS A 130 2.15 -6.43 -16.63
C LYS A 130 1.11 -5.33 -16.41
N LEU A 131 0.37 -5.40 -15.29
CA LEU A 131 -0.58 -4.36 -14.91
C LEU A 131 0.11 -3.04 -14.60
N LYS A 132 1.31 -3.06 -14.01
CA LYS A 132 2.13 -1.87 -13.76
C LYS A 132 2.51 -1.14 -15.07
N GLU A 133 2.86 -1.89 -16.12
CA GLU A 133 3.13 -1.34 -17.44
C GLU A 133 1.85 -0.71 -18.05
N ARG A 134 0.71 -1.40 -17.99
CA ARG A 134 -0.58 -0.90 -18.47
C ARG A 134 -1.02 0.36 -17.69
N ALA A 135 -0.85 0.37 -16.37
CA ALA A 135 -1.17 1.53 -15.53
C ALA A 135 -0.33 2.76 -15.88
N ALA A 136 0.90 2.56 -16.36
CA ALA A 136 1.71 3.67 -16.88
C ALA A 136 1.15 4.28 -18.16
N ALA A 137 0.32 3.54 -18.91
CA ALA A 137 -0.27 3.95 -20.19
C ALA A 137 -1.75 4.36 -20.11
N VAL A 138 -2.36 4.43 -18.92
CA VAL A 138 -3.77 4.85 -18.79
C VAL A 138 -3.97 6.32 -19.10
N LYS A 139 -5.19 6.67 -19.53
CA LYS A 139 -5.61 8.03 -19.82
C LYS A 139 -6.89 8.37 -19.07
N ALA A 140 -6.94 9.58 -18.52
CA ALA A 140 -8.16 10.16 -18.00
C ALA A 140 -8.97 10.79 -19.15
N HIS A 141 -10.16 10.25 -19.42
CA HIS A 141 -11.07 10.83 -20.40
C HIS A 141 -11.87 11.99 -19.78
N ALA A 142 -12.41 12.87 -20.62
CA ALA A 142 -13.15 14.07 -20.25
C ALA A 142 -12.30 15.21 -19.66
N THR A 143 -12.94 16.14 -18.94
CA THR A 143 -12.30 17.36 -18.40
C THR A 143 -11.71 17.11 -17.02
N SER A 144 -10.99 18.10 -16.47
CA SER A 144 -10.45 18.05 -15.10
C SER A 144 -11.51 18.25 -14.00
N GLN A 145 -12.73 18.69 -14.36
CA GLN A 145 -13.78 18.96 -13.39
C GLN A 145 -14.62 17.72 -13.12
N TYR A 146 -14.76 17.35 -11.83
CA TYR A 146 -15.58 16.19 -11.40
C TYR A 146 -15.24 14.89 -12.15
N ASN A 147 -13.94 14.63 -12.35
CA ASN A 147 -13.47 13.50 -13.13
C ASN A 147 -12.95 12.35 -12.23
N PRO A 148 -13.81 11.38 -11.85
CA PRO A 148 -13.36 10.24 -11.05
C PRO A 148 -12.35 9.35 -11.82
N GLY A 149 -12.41 9.30 -13.15
CA GLY A 149 -11.43 8.57 -13.96
C GLY A 149 -10.02 9.12 -13.84
N TRP A 150 -9.87 10.43 -13.67
CA TRP A 150 -8.58 11.05 -13.39
C TRP A 150 -8.04 10.65 -12.02
N ASN A 151 -8.88 10.69 -10.98
CA ASN A 151 -8.50 10.18 -9.65
C ASN A 151 -8.10 8.70 -9.73
N THR A 152 -8.85 7.88 -10.47
CA THR A 152 -8.54 6.46 -10.70
C THR A 152 -7.16 6.28 -11.35
N CYS A 153 -6.78 7.11 -12.32
CA CYS A 153 -5.44 7.06 -12.92
C CYS A 153 -4.33 7.30 -11.89
N ILE A 154 -4.54 8.25 -10.96
CA ILE A 154 -3.59 8.59 -9.89
C ILE A 154 -3.52 7.43 -8.88
N ASP A 155 -4.66 6.94 -8.43
CA ASP A 155 -4.77 5.90 -7.40
C ASP A 155 -4.22 4.56 -7.90
N LEU A 156 -4.44 4.22 -9.17
CA LEU A 156 -4.05 2.95 -9.76
C LEU A 156 -2.56 2.63 -9.59
N ARG A 157 -1.69 3.64 -9.71
CA ARG A 157 -0.25 3.49 -9.46
C ARG A 157 0.04 3.03 -8.03
N ASN A 158 -0.66 3.61 -7.06
CA ASN A 158 -0.50 3.29 -5.64
C ASN A 158 -1.14 1.95 -5.30
N MET A 159 -2.29 1.63 -5.93
CA MET A 159 -2.96 0.34 -5.76
C MET A 159 -2.05 -0.82 -6.22
N ILE A 160 -1.40 -0.71 -7.37
CA ILE A 160 -0.48 -1.74 -7.89
C ILE A 160 0.76 -1.89 -6.99
N LEU A 161 1.32 -0.78 -6.48
CA LEU A 161 2.42 -0.84 -5.51
C LEU A 161 2.03 -1.60 -4.24
N SER A 162 0.86 -1.31 -3.69
CA SER A 162 0.33 -1.99 -2.49
C SER A 162 0.04 -3.47 -2.76
N ALA A 163 -0.52 -3.78 -3.94
CA ALA A 163 -0.80 -5.14 -4.39
C ALA A 163 0.49 -5.97 -4.52
N GLU A 164 1.51 -5.42 -5.20
CA GLU A 164 2.82 -6.07 -5.35
C GLU A 164 3.51 -6.27 -3.99
N ALA A 165 3.47 -5.29 -3.10
CA ALA A 165 4.00 -5.40 -1.75
C ALA A 165 3.33 -6.55 -0.98
N THR A 166 2.00 -6.65 -1.06
CA THR A 166 1.22 -7.72 -0.43
C THR A 166 1.61 -9.09 -0.96
N ALA A 167 1.66 -9.26 -2.28
CA ALA A 167 1.98 -10.53 -2.93
C ALA A 167 3.40 -11.00 -2.57
N ARG A 168 4.40 -10.10 -2.61
CA ARG A 168 5.79 -10.43 -2.27
C ARG A 168 5.96 -10.78 -0.79
N CYS A 169 5.31 -10.05 0.12
CA CYS A 169 5.32 -10.41 1.53
C CYS A 169 4.63 -11.75 1.81
N ALA A 170 3.51 -12.02 1.13
CA ALA A 170 2.81 -13.28 1.24
C ALA A 170 3.64 -14.46 0.72
N LEU A 171 4.33 -14.30 -0.41
CA LEU A 171 5.23 -15.31 -0.96
C LEU A 171 6.42 -15.61 -0.02
N GLN A 172 7.02 -14.55 0.55
CA GLN A 172 8.15 -14.68 1.47
C GLN A 172 7.78 -15.39 2.78
N ARG A 173 6.52 -15.27 3.24
CA ARG A 173 6.06 -15.85 4.49
C ARG A 173 5.56 -17.28 4.28
N GLU A 174 6.45 -18.23 4.53
CA GLU A 174 6.23 -19.68 4.35
C GLU A 174 5.60 -20.31 5.59
N GLU A 175 4.46 -19.84 6.01
CA GLU A 175 3.65 -20.34 7.13
C GLU A 175 2.19 -19.91 6.97
N SER A 176 1.28 -20.49 7.74
CA SER A 176 -0.09 -20.01 7.92
C SER A 176 -0.24 -19.42 9.32
N ARG A 177 -0.59 -18.09 9.41
CA ARG A 177 -0.69 -17.35 10.69
C ARG A 177 -1.73 -16.24 10.60
N GLY A 178 -2.68 -16.24 11.51
CA GLY A 178 -3.73 -15.23 11.56
C GLY A 178 -4.58 -15.22 10.28
N ALA A 179 -4.59 -14.11 9.56
CA ALA A 179 -5.30 -13.98 8.28
C ALA A 179 -4.49 -14.48 7.07
N HIS A 180 -3.21 -14.81 7.25
CA HIS A 180 -2.36 -15.34 6.20
C HIS A 180 -2.46 -16.87 6.15
N THR A 181 -3.10 -17.40 5.12
CA THR A 181 -3.29 -18.85 4.93
C THR A 181 -2.56 -19.31 3.67
N ARG A 182 -1.64 -20.26 3.84
CA ARG A 182 -0.86 -20.90 2.76
C ARG A 182 -1.23 -22.39 2.68
N LEU A 183 -1.68 -22.86 1.52
CA LEU A 183 -1.98 -24.29 1.31
C LEU A 183 -0.73 -25.16 1.28
N ASP A 184 0.37 -24.61 0.78
CA ASP A 184 1.68 -25.26 0.69
C ASP A 184 2.50 -25.18 1.99
N PHE A 185 2.06 -24.39 2.97
CA PHE A 185 2.69 -24.23 4.29
C PHE A 185 1.65 -24.19 5.40
N GLU A 186 1.13 -25.34 5.77
CA GLU A 186 0.16 -25.47 6.86
C GLU A 186 0.78 -25.18 8.23
N GLY A 187 0.06 -24.41 9.06
CA GLY A 187 0.42 -24.11 10.44
C GLY A 187 1.46 -23.01 10.60
N GLU A 188 1.65 -22.65 11.85
CA GLU A 188 2.56 -21.58 12.27
C GLU A 188 3.98 -22.12 12.47
N ARG A 189 4.98 -21.29 12.14
CA ARG A 189 6.40 -21.58 12.40
C ARG A 189 6.92 -20.71 13.54
N GLU A 190 7.75 -21.24 14.43
CA GLU A 190 8.37 -20.45 15.49
C GLU A 190 9.23 -19.30 14.94
N GLU A 191 9.96 -19.54 13.87
CA GLU A 191 10.72 -18.52 13.15
C GLU A 191 9.85 -17.33 12.72
N GLY A 192 8.60 -17.56 12.35
CA GLY A 192 7.65 -16.53 11.97
C GLY A 192 7.33 -15.51 13.06
N LEU A 193 7.58 -15.85 14.35
CA LEU A 193 7.45 -14.91 15.48
C LEU A 193 8.62 -13.92 15.60
N THR A 194 9.73 -14.19 14.94
CA THR A 194 10.98 -13.44 15.11
C THR A 194 11.16 -12.29 14.12
N PHE A 195 10.31 -12.21 13.10
CA PHE A 195 10.42 -11.18 12.06
C PHE A 195 9.08 -10.63 11.58
N ASN A 196 9.13 -9.41 11.06
CA ASN A 196 8.07 -8.85 10.22
C ASN A 196 8.57 -8.76 8.78
N SER A 197 7.72 -9.10 7.81
CA SER A 197 8.03 -8.84 6.41
C SER A 197 8.00 -7.33 6.15
N VAL A 198 9.09 -6.79 5.63
CA VAL A 198 9.24 -5.36 5.33
C VAL A 198 9.53 -5.21 3.84
N VAL A 199 8.84 -4.30 3.19
CA VAL A 199 9.11 -3.95 1.79
C VAL A 199 9.71 -2.56 1.67
N LYS A 200 10.58 -2.39 0.69
CA LYS A 200 11.15 -1.11 0.31
C LYS A 200 11.21 -1.02 -1.21
N LEU A 201 10.95 0.18 -1.72
CA LEU A 201 11.18 0.47 -3.13
C LEU A 201 12.66 0.82 -3.31
N VAL A 202 13.38 0.03 -4.13
CA VAL A 202 14.77 0.22 -4.49
C VAL A 202 14.87 0.23 -6.02
N ASP A 203 15.35 1.31 -6.59
CA ASP A 203 15.48 1.49 -8.05
C ASP A 203 14.21 1.13 -8.85
N GLY A 204 13.04 1.49 -8.30
CA GLY A 204 11.73 1.23 -8.91
C GLY A 204 11.21 -0.21 -8.76
N GLN A 205 11.92 -1.07 -8.04
CA GLN A 205 11.52 -2.44 -7.74
C GLN A 205 11.19 -2.61 -6.25
N ILE A 206 10.19 -3.42 -5.94
CA ILE A 206 9.86 -3.77 -4.56
C ILE A 206 10.75 -4.92 -4.11
N GLU A 207 11.55 -4.67 -3.08
CA GLU A 207 12.30 -5.67 -2.34
C GLU A 207 11.57 -6.01 -1.05
N ALA A 208 11.30 -7.32 -0.83
CA ALA A 208 10.79 -7.83 0.44
C ALA A 208 11.95 -8.39 1.29
N ARG A 209 11.96 -8.05 2.58
CA ARG A 209 12.98 -8.49 3.55
C ARG A 209 12.32 -8.99 4.83
N LYS A 210 13.00 -9.91 5.51
CA LYS A 210 12.64 -10.38 6.86
C LYS A 210 13.18 -9.44 7.92
#